data_dd96429b4de9b257c4a9c1eb5d539c42
#
_entry.id   dd96429b4de9b257c4a9c1eb5d539c42
#
_cell.length_a   1.000
_cell.length_b   1.000
_cell.length_c   1.000
_cell.angle_alpha   90.00
_cell.angle_beta   90.00
_cell.angle_gamma   90.00
#
_symmetry.space_group_name_H-M   'P 1'
#
loop_
_entity.id
_entity.type
_entity.pdbx_description
1 polymer ?
#
loop_
_entity_poly.entity_id
_entity_poly.type
_entity_poly.pdbx_seq_one_letter_code
_entity_poly.pdbx_strand_id
1 'polypeptide(L)'
;MSRRSRVLITGASGRIGGILTERLAERYEISGVDRRGDRSRGVRRGDLTRIRGLRRRFEGIDAVIDLAAQPSETAPWKPVYENNMASTINMFQAAQLAGVRRVIYASSCHAAGMYERDEPYASICAGRYDGLDPERIPRLRGDVPARPDGPYGVAKVMGEAAGRWYAEEHGMTVICLRLGSVPREDRPGWVRAFATWLSYGDLVRLAEACLRAPAEIGYRSYFGVSANTWRFWDVEQPREEIGYSPQDDAERWRS
;
A
#
# COMPACT_ATOMS: atom_id res chain seq x y z
N MET A 1 -17.30 26.91 -1.54
CA MET A 1 -16.83 25.61 -0.97
C MET A 1 -15.92 24.96 -2.02
N SER A 2 -14.69 24.60 -1.67
CA SER A 2 -13.83 23.88 -2.62
C SER A 2 -14.41 22.50 -2.91
N ARG A 3 -14.30 22.05 -4.15
CA ARG A 3 -14.75 20.72 -4.59
C ARG A 3 -13.97 19.64 -3.82
N ARG A 4 -14.66 18.61 -3.31
CA ARG A 4 -14.00 17.43 -2.75
C ARG A 4 -13.14 16.75 -3.83
N SER A 5 -11.93 16.32 -3.47
CA SER A 5 -11.08 15.57 -4.39
C SER A 5 -11.70 14.22 -4.73
N ARG A 6 -11.69 13.87 -6.02
CA ARG A 6 -12.18 12.60 -6.55
C ARG A 6 -11.09 11.54 -6.50
N VAL A 7 -11.34 10.49 -5.73
CA VAL A 7 -10.40 9.39 -5.54
C VAL A 7 -11.00 8.10 -6.11
N LEU A 8 -10.24 7.44 -6.99
CA LEU A 8 -10.56 6.12 -7.50
C LEU A 8 -9.78 5.07 -6.71
N ILE A 9 -10.50 4.10 -6.14
CA ILE A 9 -9.90 2.94 -5.47
C ILE A 9 -10.03 1.74 -6.38
N THR A 10 -8.91 1.14 -6.81
CA THR A 10 -8.93 -0.15 -7.51
C THR A 10 -8.83 -1.27 -6.48
N GLY A 11 -9.36 -2.46 -6.80
CA GLY A 11 -9.47 -3.52 -5.78
C GLY A 11 -10.45 -3.16 -4.63
N ALA A 12 -11.41 -2.29 -4.91
CA ALA A 12 -12.31 -1.71 -3.92
C ALA A 12 -13.21 -2.73 -3.19
N SER A 13 -13.46 -3.91 -3.78
CA SER A 13 -14.21 -5.00 -3.12
C SER A 13 -13.33 -5.89 -2.22
N GLY A 14 -12.01 -5.64 -2.18
CA GLY A 14 -11.09 -6.29 -1.28
C GLY A 14 -11.18 -5.76 0.16
N ARG A 15 -10.44 -6.39 1.09
CA ARG A 15 -10.43 -5.98 2.51
C ARG A 15 -10.01 -4.53 2.68
N ILE A 16 -8.80 -4.17 2.25
CA ILE A 16 -8.26 -2.81 2.37
C ILE A 16 -9.11 -1.83 1.58
N GLY A 17 -9.50 -2.19 0.34
CA GLY A 17 -10.36 -1.37 -0.50
C GLY A 17 -11.70 -1.05 0.15
N GLY A 18 -12.33 -2.02 0.80
CA GLY A 18 -13.57 -1.83 1.54
C GLY A 18 -13.44 -0.85 2.70
N ILE A 19 -12.38 -1.00 3.51
CA ILE A 19 -12.10 -0.10 4.65
C ILE A 19 -11.89 1.33 4.16
N LEU A 20 -11.05 1.52 3.14
CA LEU A 20 -10.76 2.86 2.62
C LEU A 20 -11.95 3.49 1.91
N THR A 21 -12.74 2.69 1.15
CA THR A 21 -13.96 3.19 0.49
C THR A 21 -14.96 3.75 1.52
N GLU A 22 -15.15 3.05 2.62
CA GLU A 22 -16.05 3.46 3.68
C GLU A 22 -15.54 4.69 4.44
N ARG A 23 -14.31 4.62 4.95
CA ARG A 23 -13.79 5.61 5.89
C ARG A 23 -13.29 6.91 5.24
N LEU A 24 -12.96 6.89 3.93
CA LEU A 24 -12.56 8.10 3.21
C LEU A 24 -13.75 8.86 2.60
N ALA A 25 -14.95 8.24 2.49
CA ALA A 25 -16.12 8.83 1.85
C ALA A 25 -16.64 10.14 2.50
N GLU A 26 -16.34 10.35 3.78
CA GLU A 26 -16.72 11.60 4.47
C GLU A 26 -15.95 12.82 3.92
N ARG A 27 -14.70 12.62 3.49
CA ARG A 27 -13.77 13.71 3.12
C ARG A 27 -13.51 13.79 1.62
N TYR A 28 -13.65 12.67 0.91
CA TYR A 28 -13.36 12.55 -0.51
C TYR A 28 -14.57 12.05 -1.28
N GLU A 29 -14.64 12.38 -2.57
CA GLU A 29 -15.59 11.75 -3.50
C GLU A 29 -14.99 10.43 -3.98
N ILE A 30 -15.40 9.32 -3.34
CA ILE A 30 -14.84 7.99 -3.60
C ILE A 30 -15.59 7.30 -4.71
N SER A 31 -14.85 6.71 -5.65
CA SER A 31 -15.34 5.73 -6.62
C SER A 31 -14.48 4.47 -6.58
N GLY A 32 -15.09 3.32 -6.84
CA GLY A 32 -14.39 2.04 -6.81
C GLY A 32 -14.41 1.32 -8.15
N VAL A 33 -13.35 0.55 -8.42
CA VAL A 33 -13.29 -0.42 -9.52
C VAL A 33 -12.76 -1.75 -9.02
N ASP A 34 -13.43 -2.85 -9.39
CA ASP A 34 -13.02 -4.21 -9.02
C ASP A 34 -13.58 -5.21 -10.04
N ARG A 35 -12.97 -6.38 -10.16
CA ARG A 35 -13.52 -7.49 -10.97
C ARG A 35 -14.90 -7.93 -10.46
N ARG A 36 -15.12 -7.86 -9.16
CA ARG A 36 -16.42 -8.01 -8.50
C ARG A 36 -16.99 -6.63 -8.24
N GLY A 37 -17.90 -6.15 -9.09
CA GLY A 37 -18.58 -4.90 -8.84
C GLY A 37 -19.51 -5.00 -7.63
N ASP A 38 -19.71 -3.88 -6.94
CA ASP A 38 -20.68 -3.72 -5.86
C ASP A 38 -21.34 -2.34 -5.99
N ARG A 39 -22.51 -2.31 -6.60
CA ARG A 39 -23.24 -1.05 -6.86
C ARG A 39 -23.69 -0.36 -5.58
N SER A 40 -23.99 -1.11 -4.52
CA SER A 40 -24.41 -0.55 -3.23
C SER A 40 -23.30 0.26 -2.57
N ARG A 41 -22.04 -0.08 -2.86
CA ARG A 41 -20.82 0.59 -2.35
C ARG A 41 -20.17 1.50 -3.40
N GLY A 42 -20.82 1.80 -4.52
CA GLY A 42 -20.25 2.62 -5.59
C GLY A 42 -19.10 1.96 -6.37
N VAL A 43 -18.95 0.62 -6.27
CA VAL A 43 -17.88 -0.12 -6.94
C VAL A 43 -18.36 -0.59 -8.31
N ARG A 44 -17.75 -0.08 -9.37
CA ARG A 44 -18.01 -0.49 -10.74
C ARG A 44 -17.21 -1.76 -11.08
N ARG A 45 -17.83 -2.66 -11.84
CA ARG A 45 -17.13 -3.83 -12.36
C ARG A 45 -16.08 -3.42 -13.41
N GLY A 46 -14.83 -3.88 -13.27
CA GLY A 46 -13.75 -3.63 -14.21
C GLY A 46 -12.58 -4.59 -14.00
N ASP A 47 -11.90 -4.92 -15.08
CA ASP A 47 -10.74 -5.80 -15.09
C ASP A 47 -9.51 -5.01 -15.57
N LEU A 48 -8.59 -4.75 -14.66
CA LEU A 48 -7.37 -3.98 -14.95
C LEU A 48 -6.36 -4.76 -15.83
N THR A 49 -6.52 -6.06 -15.97
CA THR A 49 -5.68 -6.83 -16.91
C THR A 49 -6.00 -6.50 -18.37
N ARG A 50 -7.12 -5.82 -18.63
CA ARG A 50 -7.60 -5.43 -19.96
C ARG A 50 -7.54 -3.92 -20.13
N ILE A 51 -6.55 -3.45 -20.87
CA ILE A 51 -6.35 -1.99 -21.10
C ILE A 51 -7.50 -1.33 -21.85
N ARG A 52 -8.22 -2.07 -22.72
CA ARG A 52 -9.27 -1.52 -23.57
C ARG A 52 -10.41 -0.92 -22.73
N GLY A 53 -10.67 0.36 -22.92
CA GLY A 53 -11.73 1.10 -22.23
C GLY A 53 -11.40 1.46 -20.77
N LEU A 54 -10.20 1.10 -20.28
CA LEU A 54 -9.81 1.36 -18.90
C LEU A 54 -9.66 2.87 -18.62
N ARG A 55 -9.08 3.63 -19.57
CA ARG A 55 -8.89 5.08 -19.45
C ARG A 55 -10.15 5.81 -18.99
N ARG A 56 -11.32 5.51 -19.58
CA ARG A 56 -12.60 6.18 -19.24
C ARG A 56 -12.98 6.07 -17.75
N ARG A 57 -12.47 5.08 -17.04
CA ARG A 57 -12.73 4.90 -15.60
C ARG A 57 -11.91 5.84 -14.74
N PHE A 58 -10.82 6.38 -15.29
CA PHE A 58 -9.90 7.30 -14.64
C PHE A 58 -10.15 8.77 -15.02
N GLU A 59 -11.04 9.04 -15.98
CA GLU A 59 -11.36 10.41 -16.41
C GLU A 59 -11.97 11.22 -15.28
N GLY A 60 -11.42 12.41 -15.06
CA GLY A 60 -11.85 13.34 -14.01
C GLY A 60 -11.48 12.91 -12.58
N ILE A 61 -10.60 11.91 -12.42
CA ILE A 61 -10.08 11.48 -11.12
C ILE A 61 -8.85 12.32 -10.75
N ASP A 62 -8.80 12.79 -9.51
CA ASP A 62 -7.69 13.59 -8.99
C ASP A 62 -6.56 12.69 -8.45
N ALA A 63 -6.92 11.55 -7.81
CA ALA A 63 -5.96 10.59 -7.27
C ALA A 63 -6.47 9.14 -7.39
N VAL A 64 -5.53 8.20 -7.52
CA VAL A 64 -5.81 6.76 -7.51
C VAL A 64 -5.17 6.13 -6.29
N ILE A 65 -5.90 5.25 -5.60
CA ILE A 65 -5.34 4.29 -4.64
C ILE A 65 -5.43 2.92 -5.29
N ASP A 66 -4.28 2.38 -5.71
CA ASP A 66 -4.22 1.09 -6.41
C ASP A 66 -3.98 -0.06 -5.44
N LEU A 67 -5.05 -0.84 -5.19
CA LEU A 67 -5.04 -2.02 -4.33
C LEU A 67 -5.33 -3.30 -5.13
N ALA A 68 -5.47 -3.19 -6.47
CA ALA A 68 -5.84 -4.31 -7.31
C ALA A 68 -4.67 -5.28 -7.48
N ALA A 69 -4.69 -6.35 -6.70
CA ALA A 69 -3.72 -7.44 -6.80
C ALA A 69 -4.35 -8.74 -6.31
N GLN A 70 -3.76 -9.85 -6.68
CA GLN A 70 -3.97 -11.13 -6.02
C GLN A 70 -2.89 -11.26 -4.92
N PRO A 71 -3.22 -10.98 -3.65
CA PRO A 71 -2.26 -11.09 -2.56
C PRO A 71 -2.07 -12.56 -2.21
N SER A 72 -0.95 -13.14 -2.59
CA SER A 72 -0.61 -14.52 -2.24
C SER A 72 0.89 -14.68 -2.25
N GLU A 73 1.45 -14.95 -1.08
CA GLU A 73 2.88 -15.22 -0.89
C GLU A 73 3.32 -16.51 -1.61
N THR A 74 2.39 -17.45 -1.77
CA THR A 74 2.63 -18.76 -2.38
C THR A 74 2.18 -18.86 -3.83
N ALA A 75 1.71 -17.76 -4.43
CA ALA A 75 1.25 -17.80 -5.82
C ALA A 75 2.40 -18.11 -6.78
N PRO A 76 2.21 -19.04 -7.72
CA PRO A 76 3.20 -19.30 -8.76
C PRO A 76 3.28 -18.12 -9.75
N TRP A 77 4.34 -18.09 -10.57
CA TRP A 77 4.64 -16.98 -11.47
C TRP A 77 3.50 -16.60 -12.42
N LYS A 78 2.84 -17.59 -13.03
CA LYS A 78 1.83 -17.33 -14.06
C LYS A 78 0.69 -16.42 -13.57
N PRO A 79 -0.06 -16.75 -12.49
CA PRO A 79 -1.10 -15.86 -11.98
C PRO A 79 -0.56 -14.52 -11.46
N VAL A 80 0.66 -14.45 -10.94
CA VAL A 80 1.29 -13.20 -10.52
C VAL A 80 1.55 -12.29 -11.73
N TYR A 81 2.13 -12.83 -12.79
CA TYR A 81 2.36 -12.10 -14.03
C TYR A 81 1.04 -11.58 -14.63
N GLU A 82 0.06 -12.48 -14.82
CA GLU A 82 -1.20 -12.15 -15.49
C GLU A 82 -2.06 -11.16 -14.68
N ASN A 83 -2.13 -11.32 -13.35
CA ASN A 83 -3.05 -10.53 -12.52
C ASN A 83 -2.38 -9.32 -11.85
N ASN A 84 -1.11 -9.42 -11.45
CA ASN A 84 -0.49 -8.33 -10.69
C ASN A 84 0.36 -7.43 -11.61
N MET A 85 1.28 -7.99 -12.39
CA MET A 85 2.15 -7.18 -13.23
C MET A 85 1.37 -6.48 -14.35
N ALA A 86 0.56 -7.22 -15.12
CA ALA A 86 -0.21 -6.64 -16.21
C ALA A 86 -1.23 -5.59 -15.72
N SER A 87 -1.94 -5.86 -14.61
CA SER A 87 -2.89 -4.89 -14.07
C SER A 87 -2.23 -3.60 -13.59
N THR A 88 -1.07 -3.70 -12.94
CA THR A 88 -0.31 -2.55 -12.46
C THR A 88 0.14 -1.64 -13.62
N ILE A 89 0.73 -2.21 -14.68
CA ILE A 89 1.13 -1.44 -15.86
C ILE A 89 -0.07 -0.77 -16.53
N ASN A 90 -1.16 -1.52 -16.73
CA ASN A 90 -2.39 -0.98 -17.32
C ASN A 90 -3.00 0.15 -16.47
N MET A 91 -2.96 0.02 -15.14
CA MET A 91 -3.44 1.04 -14.21
C MET A 91 -2.64 2.32 -14.36
N PHE A 92 -1.31 2.26 -14.31
CA PHE A 92 -0.47 3.46 -14.48
C PHE A 92 -0.69 4.11 -15.85
N GLN A 93 -0.72 3.33 -16.93
CA GLN A 93 -0.96 3.83 -18.27
C GLN A 93 -2.34 4.50 -18.38
N ALA A 94 -3.39 3.87 -17.84
CA ALA A 94 -4.74 4.44 -17.88
C ALA A 94 -4.83 5.73 -17.05
N ALA A 95 -4.19 5.77 -15.88
CA ALA A 95 -4.13 6.95 -15.03
C ALA A 95 -3.42 8.12 -15.74
N GLN A 96 -2.26 7.87 -16.32
CA GLN A 96 -1.49 8.87 -17.07
C GLN A 96 -2.28 9.42 -18.26
N LEU A 97 -2.85 8.54 -19.11
CA LEU A 97 -3.65 8.92 -20.27
C LEU A 97 -4.94 9.68 -19.92
N ALA A 98 -5.46 9.50 -18.70
CA ALA A 98 -6.63 10.22 -18.19
C ALA A 98 -6.28 11.54 -17.47
N GLY A 99 -4.99 11.86 -17.32
CA GLY A 99 -4.53 13.07 -16.65
C GLY A 99 -4.57 12.99 -15.12
N VAL A 100 -4.60 11.80 -14.53
CA VAL A 100 -4.47 11.61 -13.09
C VAL A 100 -3.07 12.05 -12.65
N ARG A 101 -2.99 12.90 -11.63
CA ARG A 101 -1.72 13.45 -11.18
C ARG A 101 -1.12 12.72 -9.99
N ARG A 102 -1.91 11.94 -9.23
CA ARG A 102 -1.45 11.23 -8.03
C ARG A 102 -1.85 9.77 -8.05
N VAL A 103 -0.88 8.91 -7.78
CA VAL A 103 -1.11 7.47 -7.58
C VAL A 103 -0.50 7.04 -6.25
N ILE A 104 -1.30 6.41 -5.41
CA ILE A 104 -0.87 5.70 -4.22
C ILE A 104 -0.90 4.23 -4.57
N TYR A 105 0.28 3.64 -4.76
CA TYR A 105 0.42 2.25 -5.14
C TYR A 105 0.60 1.37 -3.91
N ALA A 106 -0.31 0.43 -3.70
CA ALA A 106 -0.13 -0.60 -2.67
C ALA A 106 0.95 -1.59 -3.10
N SER A 107 2.18 -1.29 -2.72
CA SER A 107 3.27 -2.25 -2.67
C SER A 107 3.04 -3.20 -1.48
N SER A 108 4.07 -3.89 -1.03
CA SER A 108 3.98 -4.85 0.06
C SER A 108 5.31 -4.91 0.80
N CYS A 109 5.27 -5.27 2.08
CA CYS A 109 6.47 -5.67 2.82
C CYS A 109 7.24 -6.79 2.12
N HIS A 110 6.58 -7.64 1.32
CA HIS A 110 7.21 -8.68 0.50
C HIS A 110 8.15 -8.13 -0.59
N ALA A 111 8.10 -6.85 -0.94
CA ALA A 111 9.10 -6.20 -1.78
C ALA A 111 10.48 -6.12 -1.10
N ALA A 112 10.50 -6.22 0.23
CA ALA A 112 11.69 -6.19 1.08
C ALA A 112 11.72 -7.39 2.06
N GLY A 113 10.95 -8.45 1.83
CA GLY A 113 10.72 -9.53 2.79
C GLY A 113 11.97 -10.33 3.15
N MET A 114 12.99 -10.39 2.28
CA MET A 114 14.24 -11.08 2.60
C MET A 114 15.04 -10.43 3.74
N TYR A 115 14.80 -9.15 4.07
CA TYR A 115 15.41 -8.53 5.25
C TYR A 115 14.97 -9.21 6.55
N GLU A 116 13.78 -9.79 6.59
CA GLU A 116 13.26 -10.51 7.76
C GLU A 116 14.03 -11.80 8.09
N ARG A 117 14.97 -12.21 7.22
CA ARG A 117 15.91 -13.33 7.47
C ARG A 117 17.21 -12.90 8.13
N ASP A 118 17.47 -11.59 8.17
CA ASP A 118 18.67 -11.04 8.79
C ASP A 118 18.40 -10.74 10.27
N GLU A 119 19.43 -10.87 11.15
CA GLU A 119 19.28 -10.44 12.55
C GLU A 119 19.37 -8.90 12.66
N PRO A 120 18.64 -8.26 13.55
CA PRO A 120 17.77 -8.85 14.59
C PRO A 120 16.33 -9.16 14.12
N TYR A 121 15.97 -8.88 12.89
CA TYR A 121 14.60 -8.98 12.37
C TYR A 121 14.09 -10.42 12.38
N ALA A 122 14.96 -11.40 12.08
CA ALA A 122 14.61 -12.82 12.11
C ALA A 122 14.19 -13.27 13.51
N SER A 123 14.89 -12.82 14.56
CA SER A 123 14.52 -13.07 15.94
C SER A 123 13.19 -12.44 16.30
N ILE A 124 12.94 -11.19 15.92
CA ILE A 124 11.68 -10.47 16.15
C ILE A 124 10.51 -11.18 15.46
N CYS A 125 10.67 -11.56 14.18
CA CYS A 125 9.65 -12.28 13.42
C CYS A 125 9.32 -13.67 14.03
N ALA A 126 10.27 -14.27 14.71
CA ALA A 126 10.11 -15.55 15.42
C ALA A 126 9.64 -15.40 16.89
N GLY A 127 9.46 -14.17 17.38
CA GLY A 127 9.05 -13.90 18.75
C GLY A 127 10.14 -14.13 19.80
N ARG A 128 11.39 -14.14 19.40
CA ARG A 128 12.54 -14.23 20.29
C ARG A 128 13.03 -12.82 20.61
N TYR A 129 12.62 -12.31 21.76
CA TYR A 129 12.88 -10.92 22.18
C TYR A 129 14.00 -10.82 23.23
N ASP A 130 14.51 -11.95 23.72
CA ASP A 130 15.53 -11.98 24.77
C ASP A 130 16.80 -11.24 24.33
N GLY A 131 17.22 -10.29 25.16
CA GLY A 131 18.38 -9.46 24.87
C GLY A 131 18.18 -8.36 23.80
N LEU A 132 16.97 -8.23 23.24
CA LEU A 132 16.65 -7.15 22.33
C LEU A 132 16.03 -5.95 23.07
N ASP A 133 16.45 -4.76 22.67
CA ASP A 133 15.86 -3.50 23.09
C ASP A 133 15.07 -2.91 21.92
N PRO A 134 13.73 -2.77 22.03
CA PRO A 134 12.91 -2.27 20.92
C PRO A 134 13.31 -0.87 20.46
N GLU A 135 13.87 -0.03 21.32
CA GLU A 135 14.33 1.32 20.96
C GLU A 135 15.65 1.29 20.15
N ARG A 136 16.40 0.20 20.21
CA ARG A 136 17.69 0.03 19.54
C ARG A 136 17.63 -0.81 18.27
N ILE A 137 16.47 -1.32 17.89
CA ILE A 137 16.30 -2.08 16.65
C ILE A 137 16.59 -1.16 15.45
N PRO A 138 17.51 -1.52 14.55
CA PRO A 138 17.75 -0.76 13.32
C PRO A 138 16.48 -0.66 12.49
N ARG A 139 16.10 0.54 12.06
CA ARG A 139 14.87 0.77 11.29
C ARG A 139 15.18 0.74 9.79
N LEU A 140 14.44 -0.10 9.06
CA LEU A 140 14.48 -0.14 7.61
C LEU A 140 13.61 0.98 7.05
N ARG A 141 14.22 1.88 6.30
CA ARG A 141 13.51 2.99 5.62
C ARG A 141 12.78 2.47 4.37
N GLY A 142 11.77 3.20 3.92
CA GLY A 142 11.02 2.83 2.72
C GLY A 142 11.84 2.81 1.42
N ASP A 143 12.98 3.47 1.41
CA ASP A 143 13.90 3.56 0.28
C ASP A 143 15.04 2.51 0.29
N VAL A 144 15.06 1.56 1.26
CA VAL A 144 16.03 0.46 1.23
C VAL A 144 15.93 -0.33 -0.08
N PRO A 145 17.05 -0.86 -0.59
CA PRO A 145 17.04 -1.70 -1.78
C PRO A 145 16.01 -2.81 -1.70
N ALA A 146 15.33 -3.09 -2.79
CA ALA A 146 14.36 -4.16 -2.84
C ALA A 146 15.05 -5.52 -2.63
N ARG A 147 14.47 -6.34 -1.74
CA ARG A 147 14.89 -7.75 -1.49
C ARG A 147 13.64 -8.62 -1.39
N PRO A 148 12.96 -8.89 -2.54
CA PRO A 148 11.69 -9.61 -2.56
C PRO A 148 11.88 -11.06 -2.13
N ASP A 149 10.90 -11.60 -1.40
CA ASP A 149 10.92 -12.95 -0.83
C ASP A 149 10.15 -13.99 -1.66
N GLY A 150 9.58 -13.57 -2.79
CA GLY A 150 8.86 -14.47 -3.70
C GLY A 150 8.29 -13.76 -4.93
N PRO A 151 7.60 -14.49 -5.82
CA PRO A 151 7.05 -13.93 -7.05
C PRO A 151 6.13 -12.72 -6.83
N TYR A 152 5.31 -12.76 -5.76
CA TYR A 152 4.45 -11.65 -5.38
C TYR A 152 5.26 -10.40 -5.02
N GLY A 153 6.31 -10.55 -4.20
CA GLY A 153 7.24 -9.47 -3.86
C GLY A 153 7.91 -8.87 -5.10
N VAL A 154 8.37 -9.73 -6.03
CA VAL A 154 8.95 -9.28 -7.32
C VAL A 154 7.95 -8.45 -8.13
N ALA A 155 6.68 -8.87 -8.20
CA ALA A 155 5.66 -8.08 -8.90
C ALA A 155 5.43 -6.71 -8.25
N LYS A 156 5.52 -6.63 -6.92
CA LYS A 156 5.41 -5.34 -6.19
C LYS A 156 6.60 -4.43 -6.48
N VAL A 157 7.82 -4.98 -6.51
CA VAL A 157 9.03 -4.23 -6.91
C VAL A 157 8.92 -3.71 -8.35
N MET A 158 8.41 -4.52 -9.27
CA MET A 158 8.15 -4.07 -10.65
C MET A 158 7.18 -2.89 -10.67
N GLY A 159 6.13 -2.92 -9.86
CA GLY A 159 5.20 -1.80 -9.73
C GLY A 159 5.83 -0.54 -9.12
N GLU A 160 6.74 -0.69 -8.14
CA GLU A 160 7.52 0.44 -7.59
C GLU A 160 8.40 1.07 -8.69
N ALA A 161 9.09 0.24 -9.49
CA ALA A 161 9.92 0.71 -10.60
C ALA A 161 9.09 1.41 -11.69
N ALA A 162 7.93 0.86 -12.05
CA ALA A 162 7.01 1.51 -12.96
C ALA A 162 6.53 2.85 -12.40
N GLY A 163 6.13 2.89 -11.12
CA GLY A 163 5.70 4.11 -10.45
C GLY A 163 6.77 5.20 -10.47
N ARG A 164 8.03 4.86 -10.25
CA ARG A 164 9.16 5.79 -10.35
C ARG A 164 9.27 6.36 -11.77
N TRP A 165 9.21 5.50 -12.79
CA TRP A 165 9.26 5.95 -14.18
C TRP A 165 8.11 6.91 -14.52
N TYR A 166 6.87 6.61 -14.11
CA TYR A 166 5.73 7.51 -14.33
C TYR A 166 5.88 8.83 -13.58
N ALA A 167 6.50 8.85 -12.42
CA ALA A 167 6.78 10.08 -11.68
C ALA A 167 7.83 10.94 -12.40
N GLU A 168 8.95 10.35 -12.79
CA GLU A 168 10.09 11.06 -13.40
C GLU A 168 9.81 11.50 -14.84
N GLU A 169 9.17 10.64 -15.65
CA GLU A 169 8.91 10.92 -17.09
C GLU A 169 7.63 11.71 -17.30
N HIS A 170 6.59 11.51 -16.47
CA HIS A 170 5.28 12.13 -16.71
C HIS A 170 4.87 13.13 -15.61
N GLY A 171 5.74 13.44 -14.66
CA GLY A 171 5.48 14.42 -13.60
C GLY A 171 4.35 14.02 -12.66
N MET A 172 4.06 12.72 -12.54
CA MET A 172 3.06 12.23 -11.59
C MET A 172 3.61 12.20 -10.17
N THR A 173 2.78 12.46 -9.18
CA THR A 173 3.12 12.13 -7.80
C THR A 173 2.81 10.66 -7.55
N VAL A 174 3.81 9.83 -7.27
CA VAL A 174 3.64 8.41 -7.00
C VAL A 174 4.21 8.04 -5.64
N ILE A 175 3.34 7.54 -4.75
CA ILE A 175 3.73 7.08 -3.42
C ILE A 175 3.47 5.57 -3.35
N CYS A 176 4.55 4.80 -3.18
CA CYS A 176 4.49 3.36 -3.02
C CYS A 176 4.44 3.01 -1.53
N LEU A 177 3.46 2.22 -1.13
CA LEU A 177 3.28 1.80 0.26
C LEU A 177 3.63 0.31 0.40
N ARG A 178 4.76 -0.01 0.98
CA ARG A 178 5.14 -1.37 1.40
C ARG A 178 4.31 -1.75 2.62
N LEU A 179 3.04 -2.11 2.38
CA LEU A 179 2.06 -2.38 3.44
C LEU A 179 2.43 -3.61 4.24
N GLY A 180 2.32 -3.49 5.54
CA GLY A 180 2.42 -4.58 6.49
C GLY A 180 1.15 -5.43 6.55
N SER A 181 0.99 -6.15 7.65
CA SER A 181 -0.14 -7.06 7.85
C SER A 181 -1.40 -6.29 8.24
N VAL A 182 -2.47 -6.47 7.45
CA VAL A 182 -3.81 -5.92 7.72
C VAL A 182 -4.78 -7.10 7.93
N PRO A 183 -4.86 -7.70 9.13
CA PRO A 183 -5.73 -8.83 9.41
C PRO A 183 -7.22 -8.45 9.38
N ARG A 184 -8.10 -9.46 9.21
CA ARG A 184 -9.55 -9.25 9.17
C ARG A 184 -10.11 -8.72 10.50
N GLU A 185 -9.56 -9.18 11.61
CA GLU A 185 -10.01 -8.89 12.97
C GLU A 185 -9.43 -7.58 13.52
N ASP A 186 -8.68 -6.83 12.70
CA ASP A 186 -7.97 -5.59 13.09
C ASP A 186 -7.09 -5.76 14.34
N ARG A 187 -6.44 -6.92 14.47
CA ARG A 187 -5.50 -7.23 15.56
C ARG A 187 -4.42 -8.20 15.08
N PRO A 188 -3.23 -8.23 15.72
CA PRO A 188 -2.21 -9.22 15.38
C PRO A 188 -2.72 -10.62 15.69
N GLY A 189 -2.67 -11.53 14.71
CA GLY A 189 -3.16 -12.90 14.82
C GLY A 189 -2.05 -13.96 14.85
N TRP A 190 -0.78 -13.55 14.71
CA TRP A 190 0.40 -14.42 14.73
C TRP A 190 1.64 -13.62 15.14
N VAL A 191 2.70 -14.31 15.53
CA VAL A 191 3.90 -13.71 16.16
C VAL A 191 4.49 -12.56 15.34
N ARG A 192 4.79 -12.78 14.06
CA ARG A 192 5.34 -11.74 13.17
C ARG A 192 4.45 -10.48 13.10
N ALA A 193 3.13 -10.65 13.25
CA ALA A 193 2.21 -9.53 13.19
C ALA A 193 2.43 -8.49 14.29
N PHE A 194 3.02 -8.86 15.43
CA PHE A 194 3.37 -7.89 16.48
C PHE A 194 4.40 -6.85 16.04
N ALA A 195 5.19 -7.18 15.01
CA ALA A 195 6.11 -6.21 14.40
C ALA A 195 5.50 -5.52 13.15
N THR A 196 4.62 -6.22 12.43
CA THR A 196 4.24 -5.83 11.06
C THR A 196 2.78 -5.39 10.93
N TRP A 197 2.00 -5.37 12.01
CA TRP A 197 0.59 -4.99 11.99
C TRP A 197 0.40 -3.53 11.58
N LEU A 198 -0.56 -3.32 10.68
CA LEU A 198 -1.10 -2.02 10.33
C LEU A 198 -2.60 -2.05 10.67
N SER A 199 -3.00 -1.29 11.69
CA SER A 199 -4.40 -1.17 12.10
C SER A 199 -5.25 -0.52 11.01
N TYR A 200 -6.56 -0.72 11.06
CA TYR A 200 -7.49 -0.02 10.16
C TYR A 200 -7.44 1.50 10.37
N GLY A 201 -7.25 1.96 11.61
CA GLY A 201 -7.08 3.36 11.93
C GLY A 201 -5.84 3.97 11.28
N ASP A 202 -4.70 3.32 11.45
CA ASP A 202 -3.43 3.79 10.88
C ASP A 202 -3.37 3.64 9.36
N LEU A 203 -4.01 2.61 8.78
CA LEU A 203 -4.17 2.47 7.34
C LEU A 203 -4.89 3.68 6.73
N VAL A 204 -5.97 4.14 7.36
CA VAL A 204 -6.72 5.33 6.91
C VAL A 204 -5.88 6.59 7.06
N ARG A 205 -5.19 6.78 8.21
CA ARG A 205 -4.27 7.91 8.44
C ARG A 205 -3.17 7.97 7.38
N LEU A 206 -2.59 6.81 7.04
CA LEU A 206 -1.55 6.70 6.02
C LEU A 206 -2.08 7.04 4.63
N ALA A 207 -3.23 6.51 4.25
CA ALA A 207 -3.88 6.83 2.97
C ALA A 207 -4.19 8.33 2.85
N GLU A 208 -4.72 8.94 3.91
CA GLU A 208 -4.97 10.38 3.94
C GLU A 208 -3.70 11.23 3.89
N ALA A 209 -2.65 10.84 4.59
CA ALA A 209 -1.35 11.51 4.52
C ALA A 209 -0.81 11.50 3.09
N CYS A 210 -0.89 10.35 2.39
CA CYS A 210 -0.51 10.24 0.99
C CYS A 210 -1.39 11.07 0.05
N LEU A 211 -2.70 11.13 0.28
CA LEU A 211 -3.63 11.94 -0.52
C LEU A 211 -3.34 13.44 -0.38
N ARG A 212 -2.89 13.88 0.79
CA ARG A 212 -2.57 15.29 1.10
C ARG A 212 -1.10 15.65 0.90
N ALA A 213 -0.24 14.68 0.61
CA ALA A 213 1.19 14.92 0.39
C ALA A 213 1.43 16.03 -0.64
N PRO A 214 2.47 16.87 -0.50
CA PRO A 214 2.79 17.89 -1.49
C PRO A 214 3.11 17.25 -2.86
N ALA A 215 2.83 17.96 -3.95
CA ALA A 215 3.07 17.44 -5.31
C ALA A 215 4.57 17.28 -5.59
N GLU A 216 5.37 18.12 -4.98
CA GLU A 216 6.83 18.20 -5.12
C GLU A 216 7.54 16.94 -4.57
N ILE A 217 6.83 16.11 -3.81
CA ILE A 217 7.37 14.85 -3.30
C ILE A 217 7.76 13.88 -4.42
N GLY A 218 7.13 14.02 -5.60
CA GLY A 218 7.43 13.23 -6.80
C GLY A 218 7.23 11.73 -6.55
N TYR A 219 8.33 10.97 -6.49
CA TYR A 219 8.31 9.54 -6.14
C TYR A 219 8.81 9.31 -4.73
N ARG A 220 8.07 8.49 -3.95
CA ARG A 220 8.50 8.00 -2.63
C ARG A 220 8.04 6.57 -2.40
N SER A 221 8.78 5.86 -1.58
CA SER A 221 8.39 4.56 -1.03
C SER A 221 8.45 4.61 0.48
N TYR A 222 7.39 4.13 1.15
CA TYR A 222 7.30 4.07 2.62
C TYR A 222 6.84 2.68 3.06
N PHE A 223 7.21 2.29 4.27
CA PHE A 223 6.55 1.19 4.94
C PHE A 223 5.24 1.66 5.58
N GLY A 224 4.17 0.88 5.39
CA GLY A 224 2.88 1.08 6.04
C GLY A 224 2.75 0.13 7.23
N VAL A 225 3.00 0.64 8.43
CA VAL A 225 2.96 -0.10 9.69
C VAL A 225 2.44 0.79 10.80
N SER A 226 1.78 0.23 11.81
CA SER A 226 1.41 0.93 13.04
C SER A 226 2.63 1.21 13.92
N ALA A 227 2.47 1.99 15.00
CA ALA A 227 3.55 2.33 15.93
C ALA A 227 3.96 1.13 16.82
N ASN A 228 3.96 -0.08 16.28
CA ASN A 228 4.24 -1.30 17.03
C ASN A 228 5.58 -1.22 17.76
N THR A 229 5.61 -1.61 19.01
CA THR A 229 6.83 -1.65 19.83
C THR A 229 7.97 -2.40 19.13
N TRP A 230 7.67 -3.56 18.53
CA TRP A 230 8.67 -4.42 17.88
C TRP A 230 8.83 -4.18 16.38
N ARG A 231 8.30 -3.04 15.85
CA ARG A 231 8.49 -2.72 14.44
C ARG A 231 9.97 -2.57 14.10
N PHE A 232 10.35 -3.01 12.94
CA PHE A 232 11.66 -2.76 12.34
C PHE A 232 11.56 -1.94 11.05
N TRP A 233 10.36 -1.52 10.68
CA TRP A 233 10.11 -0.59 9.58
C TRP A 233 9.98 0.83 10.10
N ASP A 234 10.62 1.74 9.38
CA ASP A 234 10.66 3.14 9.74
C ASP A 234 9.30 3.83 9.53
N VAL A 235 8.92 4.64 10.48
CA VAL A 235 7.74 5.52 10.42
C VAL A 235 8.12 7.01 10.53
N GLU A 236 9.38 7.31 10.77
CA GLU A 236 9.82 8.69 10.90
C GLU A 236 9.90 9.38 9.55
N GLN A 237 10.42 8.69 8.51
CA GLN A 237 10.45 9.23 7.17
C GLN A 237 9.05 9.66 6.68
N PRO A 238 8.01 8.82 6.68
CA PRO A 238 6.67 9.27 6.29
C PRO A 238 6.07 10.29 7.27
N ARG A 239 6.48 10.33 8.54
CA ARG A 239 6.07 11.36 9.48
C ARG A 239 6.58 12.73 9.05
N GLU A 240 7.87 12.83 8.75
CA GLU A 240 8.53 14.08 8.33
C GLU A 240 8.07 14.57 6.96
N GLU A 241 7.96 13.65 5.99
CA GLU A 241 7.73 14.00 4.60
C GLU A 241 6.24 14.21 4.25
N ILE A 242 5.30 13.48 4.90
CA ILE A 242 3.86 13.52 4.59
C ILE A 242 2.95 13.63 5.81
N GLY A 243 3.50 13.75 7.02
CA GLY A 243 2.74 13.88 8.27
C GLY A 243 2.02 12.60 8.70
N TYR A 244 2.49 11.42 8.30
CA TYR A 244 1.94 10.16 8.79
C TYR A 244 2.33 9.93 10.24
N SER A 245 1.36 9.91 11.14
CA SER A 245 1.57 9.67 12.57
C SER A 245 0.73 8.46 13.02
N PRO A 246 1.28 7.23 13.01
CA PRO A 246 0.58 6.05 13.50
C PRO A 246 0.33 6.16 15.00
N GLN A 247 -0.80 5.61 15.46
CA GLN A 247 -1.27 5.73 16.85
C GLN A 247 -1.48 4.39 17.54
N ASP A 248 -1.57 3.31 16.77
CA ASP A 248 -1.88 2.00 17.30
C ASP A 248 -0.60 1.18 17.52
N ASP A 249 -0.60 0.36 18.59
CA ASP A 249 0.47 -0.58 18.89
C ASP A 249 -0.09 -2.00 19.09
N ALA A 250 0.57 -2.97 18.48
CA ALA A 250 0.21 -4.37 18.57
C ALA A 250 0.37 -4.91 20.00
N GLU A 251 1.27 -4.35 20.84
CA GLU A 251 1.51 -4.81 22.20
C GLU A 251 0.26 -4.81 23.08
N ARG A 252 -0.69 -3.93 22.82
CA ARG A 252 -1.98 -3.95 23.56
C ARG A 252 -2.76 -5.27 23.45
N TRP A 253 -2.39 -6.12 22.49
CA TRP A 253 -2.99 -7.42 22.23
C TRP A 253 -2.15 -8.60 22.74
N ARG A 254 -0.99 -8.33 23.36
CA ARG A 254 -0.13 -9.36 23.90
C ARG A 254 -0.73 -9.81 25.24
N SER A 255 -1.22 -11.03 25.29
CA SER A 255 -1.73 -11.70 26.51
C SER A 255 -0.64 -12.56 27.14
#